data_c75302d4d27746e3d4c873297329f95d
#
_entry.id   c75302d4d27746e3d4c873297329f95d
#
_cell.length_a   1.000
_cell.length_b   1.000
_cell.length_c   1.000
_cell.angle_alpha   90.00
_cell.angle_beta   90.00
_cell.angle_gamma   90.00
#
_symmetry.space_group_name_H-M   'P 1'
#
loop_
_entity.id
_entity.type
_entity.pdbx_description
1 polymer ?
#
loop_
_entity_poly.entity_id
_entity_poly.type
_entity_poly.pdbx_seq_one_letter_code
_entity_poly.pdbx_strand_id
1 'polypeptide(L)'
;MSEKKKRGKEFDNPYSVAKAVTKGNVLTKLSMVVLGLGNIAHHQIIKGLGMLAIEIAFIAFMVMKGAGYIVDLVHLGGQEQQKVWSEAKQIYEYTKGDNSLLMLLFGVATCFLVAAFIIFWRGSVKSAYKMQCLSEAGKKIPTFKEDIKSLFDKDLHRTLLTLPILGILIFTVLPLVFMICMAFTNYSKVDAHTTIFNWVGLANFEKVLNIGDSIGSTFWSVLGWTLIWAVAATFSNYILGMILAIVINRKGTRCKAFWRFCFVLSAAVPQFVSLLLMRTIFSQNGIVNTLLLNAGIIEKAIPFWSNTMLARVMVVVINIWVGIPFTMLQVTGVLQNIPADLYEAATVDGAGPVRTFFSITLPYMLFVTGPYLITTFTGNVNNFNVIYLLTAGNPTPVGSTAGRTDLLVTWLYKLTVDNQYYNLGAVIGILTFVVLAVVSLITYRNTGSYKNEEGFQ
;
A
#
# COMPACT_ATOMS: atom_id res chain seq x y z
N MET A 1 14.38 6.93 -46.38
CA MET A 1 14.42 5.48 -46.08
C MET A 1 15.12 5.29 -44.78
N SER A 2 14.34 5.14 -43.72
CA SER A 2 14.82 5.04 -42.32
C SER A 2 15.16 3.58 -42.05
N GLU A 3 16.42 3.29 -41.81
CA GLU A 3 16.88 2.01 -41.24
C GLU A 3 16.35 1.87 -39.81
N LYS A 4 15.24 1.17 -39.65
CA LYS A 4 14.86 0.60 -38.37
C LYS A 4 15.94 -0.39 -37.95
N LYS A 5 16.93 0.07 -37.15
CA LYS A 5 17.81 -0.82 -36.38
C LYS A 5 16.91 -1.78 -35.60
N LYS A 6 16.80 -3.01 -36.11
CA LYS A 6 16.30 -4.14 -35.31
C LYS A 6 17.17 -4.22 -34.06
N ARG A 7 16.68 -3.70 -32.93
CA ARG A 7 17.22 -4.08 -31.61
C ARG A 7 17.08 -5.60 -31.53
N GLY A 8 18.17 -6.30 -31.76
CA GLY A 8 18.27 -7.73 -31.64
C GLY A 8 17.80 -8.11 -30.24
N LYS A 9 17.08 -9.22 -30.12
CA LYS A 9 16.71 -9.87 -28.87
C LYS A 9 17.99 -10.32 -28.14
N GLU A 10 18.69 -9.38 -27.51
CA GLU A 10 19.93 -9.62 -26.77
C GLU A 10 19.66 -10.16 -25.35
N PHE A 11 18.40 -10.52 -25.05
CA PHE A 11 17.95 -11.11 -23.80
C PHE A 11 17.50 -12.56 -23.89
N ASP A 12 18.02 -13.32 -24.84
CA ASP A 12 17.91 -14.76 -24.73
C ASP A 12 18.85 -15.21 -23.62
N ASN A 13 18.31 -15.36 -22.39
CA ASN A 13 19.08 -15.92 -21.27
C ASN A 13 19.40 -17.38 -21.60
N PRO A 14 20.64 -17.70 -22.07
CA PRO A 14 20.97 -19.03 -22.55
C PRO A 14 20.87 -20.09 -21.45
N TYR A 15 20.83 -19.68 -20.18
CA TYR A 15 20.89 -20.53 -19.01
C TYR A 15 19.49 -20.65 -18.32
N SER A 16 18.45 -21.04 -19.07
CA SER A 16 17.13 -21.28 -18.49
C SER A 16 17.03 -22.67 -17.85
N VAL A 17 16.13 -22.83 -16.85
CA VAL A 17 15.84 -24.14 -16.24
C VAL A 17 15.35 -25.14 -17.30
N ALA A 18 14.51 -24.72 -18.25
CA ALA A 18 14.04 -25.56 -19.33
C ALA A 18 15.18 -26.12 -20.19
N LYS A 19 16.18 -25.28 -20.50
CA LYS A 19 17.39 -25.72 -21.23
C LYS A 19 18.26 -26.65 -20.35
N ALA A 20 18.33 -26.42 -19.04
CA ALA A 20 19.03 -27.32 -18.12
C ALA A 20 18.41 -28.71 -18.10
N VAL A 21 17.06 -28.80 -18.14
CA VAL A 21 16.36 -30.09 -18.21
C VAL A 21 16.61 -30.82 -19.54
N THR A 22 16.51 -30.10 -20.67
CA THR A 22 16.58 -30.71 -22.01
C THR A 22 18.01 -30.97 -22.50
N LYS A 23 18.93 -30.04 -22.23
CA LYS A 23 20.33 -30.05 -22.73
C LYS A 23 21.38 -30.24 -21.63
N GLY A 24 20.95 -30.35 -20.37
CA GLY A 24 21.85 -30.57 -19.24
C GLY A 24 22.47 -31.98 -19.29
N ASN A 25 23.75 -32.04 -18.94
CA ASN A 25 24.47 -33.32 -18.74
C ASN A 25 23.99 -33.97 -17.43
N VAL A 26 24.52 -35.17 -17.14
CA VAL A 26 24.16 -35.96 -15.95
C VAL A 26 24.37 -35.14 -14.66
N LEU A 27 25.47 -34.42 -14.54
CA LEU A 27 25.79 -33.59 -13.37
C LEU A 27 24.83 -32.44 -13.19
N THR A 28 24.45 -31.75 -14.28
CA THR A 28 23.45 -30.68 -14.25
C THR A 28 22.07 -31.21 -13.85
N LYS A 29 21.68 -32.39 -14.35
CA LYS A 29 20.42 -33.05 -13.97
C LYS A 29 20.43 -33.52 -12.52
N LEU A 30 21.50 -34.09 -12.03
CA LEU A 30 21.66 -34.44 -10.61
C LEU A 30 21.63 -33.18 -9.70
N SER A 31 22.13 -32.05 -10.19
CA SER A 31 22.03 -30.76 -9.45
C SER A 31 20.61 -30.22 -9.31
N MET A 32 19.60 -30.83 -9.93
CA MET A 32 18.20 -30.51 -9.69
C MET A 32 17.66 -31.18 -8.42
N VAL A 33 18.30 -32.29 -8.01
CA VAL A 33 17.95 -33.08 -6.83
C VAL A 33 18.91 -32.82 -5.67
N VAL A 34 20.19 -32.62 -5.95
CA VAL A 34 21.22 -32.29 -4.96
C VAL A 34 21.83 -30.96 -5.37
N LEU A 35 21.41 -29.89 -4.75
CA LEU A 35 21.80 -28.53 -5.15
C LEU A 35 23.28 -28.29 -4.98
N GLY A 36 23.87 -27.59 -5.94
CA GLY A 36 25.27 -27.23 -5.92
C GLY A 36 26.24 -28.34 -6.43
N LEU A 37 25.78 -29.56 -6.71
CA LEU A 37 26.62 -30.66 -7.18
C LEU A 37 27.39 -30.28 -8.47
N GLY A 38 26.69 -29.67 -9.44
CA GLY A 38 27.30 -29.20 -10.68
C GLY A 38 28.35 -28.09 -10.45
N ASN A 39 28.10 -27.23 -9.46
CA ASN A 39 29.07 -26.20 -9.07
C ASN A 39 30.33 -26.83 -8.43
N ILE A 40 30.15 -27.81 -7.54
CA ILE A 40 31.26 -28.56 -6.91
C ILE A 40 32.11 -29.26 -7.97
N ALA A 41 31.48 -29.99 -8.90
CA ALA A 41 32.13 -30.69 -9.97
C ALA A 41 32.95 -29.76 -10.90
N HIS A 42 32.57 -28.51 -11.01
CA HIS A 42 33.27 -27.48 -11.77
C HIS A 42 34.17 -26.57 -10.90
N HIS A 43 34.68 -27.06 -9.77
CA HIS A 43 35.62 -26.38 -8.85
C HIS A 43 35.04 -25.13 -8.11
N GLN A 44 33.75 -24.90 -8.14
CA GLN A 44 33.07 -23.89 -7.29
C GLN A 44 32.63 -24.49 -5.94
N ILE A 45 33.56 -25.06 -5.18
CA ILE A 45 33.31 -25.90 -3.99
C ILE A 45 32.52 -25.11 -2.93
N ILE A 46 32.96 -23.90 -2.53
CA ILE A 46 32.33 -23.08 -1.49
C ILE A 46 30.89 -22.74 -1.85
N LYS A 47 30.65 -22.33 -3.10
CA LYS A 47 29.33 -21.99 -3.59
C LYS A 47 28.40 -23.21 -3.62
N GLY A 48 28.90 -24.33 -4.10
CA GLY A 48 28.13 -25.57 -4.17
C GLY A 48 27.78 -26.14 -2.79
N LEU A 49 28.76 -26.13 -1.85
CA LEU A 49 28.50 -26.53 -0.46
C LEU A 49 27.50 -25.59 0.23
N GLY A 50 27.57 -24.28 -0.04
CA GLY A 50 26.57 -23.33 0.49
C GLY A 50 25.17 -23.62 -0.05
N MET A 51 25.02 -23.97 -1.33
CA MET A 51 23.73 -24.37 -1.92
C MET A 51 23.20 -25.66 -1.30
N LEU A 52 24.05 -26.65 -1.10
CA LEU A 52 23.73 -27.93 -0.46
C LEU A 52 23.33 -27.73 1.01
N ALA A 53 24.02 -26.86 1.75
CA ALA A 53 23.70 -26.57 3.14
C ALA A 53 22.30 -25.93 3.29
N ILE A 54 21.95 -25.00 2.39
CA ILE A 54 20.61 -24.40 2.36
C ILE A 54 19.54 -25.44 2.05
N GLU A 55 19.80 -26.35 1.12
CA GLU A 55 18.88 -27.45 0.79
C GLU A 55 18.65 -28.37 1.98
N ILE A 56 19.72 -28.82 2.63
CA ILE A 56 19.64 -29.68 3.83
C ILE A 56 18.87 -28.97 4.94
N ALA A 57 19.16 -27.70 5.20
CA ALA A 57 18.45 -26.91 6.20
C ALA A 57 16.96 -26.78 5.86
N PHE A 58 16.61 -26.55 4.60
CA PHE A 58 15.22 -26.48 4.16
C PHE A 58 14.49 -27.82 4.31
N ILE A 59 15.10 -28.92 3.88
CA ILE A 59 14.52 -30.26 4.02
C ILE A 59 14.35 -30.60 5.50
N ALA A 60 15.36 -30.37 6.33
CA ALA A 60 15.27 -30.60 7.78
C ALA A 60 14.13 -29.78 8.40
N PHE A 61 14.00 -28.50 8.07
CA PHE A 61 12.88 -27.66 8.50
C PHE A 61 11.54 -28.24 8.06
N MET A 62 11.40 -28.63 6.79
CA MET A 62 10.15 -29.18 6.27
C MET A 62 9.75 -30.50 6.94
N VAL A 63 10.72 -31.40 7.19
CA VAL A 63 10.46 -32.68 7.87
C VAL A 63 10.14 -32.46 9.35
N MET A 64 10.85 -31.55 10.04
CA MET A 64 10.65 -31.33 11.48
C MET A 64 9.40 -30.54 11.82
N LYS A 65 9.03 -29.53 11.02
CA LYS A 65 7.95 -28.57 11.32
C LYS A 65 7.16 -28.10 10.11
N GLY A 66 7.80 -27.81 8.98
CA GLY A 66 7.19 -27.11 7.87
C GLY A 66 5.99 -27.85 7.26
N ALA A 67 6.09 -29.17 7.09
CA ALA A 67 4.98 -30.00 6.60
C ALA A 67 3.78 -29.95 7.56
N GLY A 68 4.03 -29.98 8.87
CA GLY A 68 2.99 -29.81 9.90
C GLY A 68 2.33 -28.45 9.79
N TYR A 69 3.08 -27.37 9.67
CA TYR A 69 2.52 -26.01 9.53
C TYR A 69 1.66 -25.82 8.27
N ILE A 70 1.96 -26.53 7.18
CA ILE A 70 1.11 -26.51 5.98
C ILE A 70 -0.20 -27.26 6.22
N VAL A 71 -0.16 -28.39 6.91
CA VAL A 71 -1.36 -29.14 7.31
C VAL A 71 -2.20 -28.30 8.27
N ASP A 72 -1.58 -27.71 9.27
CA ASP A 72 -2.22 -26.83 10.25
C ASP A 72 -2.88 -25.60 9.57
N LEU A 73 -2.28 -25.06 8.51
CA LEU A 73 -2.86 -23.97 7.71
C LEU A 73 -4.20 -24.36 7.09
N VAL A 74 -4.36 -25.62 6.66
CA VAL A 74 -5.59 -26.09 6.04
C VAL A 74 -6.69 -26.32 7.08
N HIS A 75 -6.34 -26.85 8.25
CA HIS A 75 -7.32 -27.27 9.27
C HIS A 75 -7.55 -26.23 10.36
N LEU A 76 -6.59 -25.34 10.60
CA LEU A 76 -6.58 -24.27 11.62
C LEU A 76 -6.80 -24.78 13.07
N GLY A 77 -6.67 -26.11 13.28
CA GLY A 77 -6.88 -26.73 14.58
C GLY A 77 -8.35 -26.91 14.96
N GLY A 78 -8.60 -27.57 16.07
CA GLY A 78 -9.94 -27.83 16.56
C GLY A 78 -9.96 -28.28 18.04
N GLN A 79 -8.81 -28.41 18.67
CA GLN A 79 -8.71 -28.86 20.07
C GLN A 79 -8.61 -27.66 21.02
N GLU A 80 -9.68 -27.43 21.78
CA GLU A 80 -9.65 -26.43 22.85
C GLU A 80 -8.73 -26.88 24.00
N GLN A 81 -8.09 -25.91 24.63
CA GLN A 81 -7.32 -26.12 25.83
C GLN A 81 -8.26 -26.56 26.97
N GLN A 82 -8.10 -27.78 27.46
CA GLN A 82 -8.90 -28.32 28.55
C GLN A 82 -8.10 -28.38 29.85
N LYS A 83 -8.77 -28.13 30.94
CA LYS A 83 -8.22 -28.28 32.29
C LYS A 83 -8.42 -29.71 32.73
N VAL A 84 -7.35 -30.49 32.77
CA VAL A 84 -7.37 -31.92 33.14
C VAL A 84 -6.65 -32.13 34.48
N TRP A 85 -7.21 -32.93 35.34
CA TRP A 85 -6.56 -33.31 36.62
C TRP A 85 -5.41 -34.28 36.35
N SER A 86 -4.20 -33.92 36.78
CA SER A 86 -3.03 -34.80 36.72
C SER A 86 -2.86 -35.55 38.04
N GLU A 87 -3.19 -36.83 38.04
CA GLU A 87 -3.02 -37.66 39.24
C GLU A 87 -1.56 -37.75 39.69
N ALA A 88 -0.63 -37.74 38.74
CA ALA A 88 0.81 -37.82 39.03
C ALA A 88 1.35 -36.57 39.77
N LYS A 89 0.77 -35.40 39.56
CA LYS A 89 1.21 -34.14 40.12
C LYS A 89 0.24 -33.54 41.15
N GLN A 90 -0.93 -34.17 41.30
CA GLN A 90 -2.01 -33.70 42.18
C GLN A 90 -2.42 -32.24 41.95
N ILE A 91 -2.36 -31.78 40.69
CA ILE A 91 -2.74 -30.43 40.26
C ILE A 91 -3.55 -30.51 38.96
N TYR A 92 -4.32 -29.46 38.71
CA TYR A 92 -4.94 -29.29 37.38
C TYR A 92 -3.89 -28.78 36.41
N GLU A 93 -3.71 -29.50 35.30
CA GLU A 93 -2.88 -29.10 34.17
C GLU A 93 -3.77 -28.73 33.00
N TYR A 94 -3.31 -27.76 32.22
CA TYR A 94 -3.98 -27.43 30.96
C TYR A 94 -3.38 -28.29 29.83
N THR A 95 -4.24 -28.94 29.08
CA THR A 95 -3.82 -29.63 27.84
C THR A 95 -3.26 -28.62 26.86
N LYS A 96 -2.39 -29.07 25.97
CA LYS A 96 -1.90 -28.25 24.88
C LYS A 96 -3.02 -28.09 23.85
N GLY A 97 -3.77 -26.98 23.95
CA GLY A 97 -4.77 -26.62 22.93
C GLY A 97 -4.13 -26.08 21.66
N ASP A 98 -4.90 -26.08 20.60
CA ASP A 98 -4.54 -25.48 19.33
C ASP A 98 -4.65 -23.95 19.40
N ASN A 99 -3.88 -23.25 18.56
CA ASN A 99 -3.98 -21.82 18.39
C ASN A 99 -4.02 -21.52 16.89
N SER A 100 -5.23 -21.34 16.36
CA SER A 100 -5.47 -21.13 14.94
C SER A 100 -4.74 -19.91 14.38
N LEU A 101 -4.51 -18.86 15.22
CA LEU A 101 -3.77 -17.66 14.81
C LEU A 101 -2.30 -17.98 14.52
N LEU A 102 -1.66 -18.77 15.38
CA LEU A 102 -0.27 -19.20 15.18
C LEU A 102 -0.17 -20.21 14.03
N MET A 103 -1.14 -21.12 13.90
CA MET A 103 -1.20 -22.05 12.77
C MET A 103 -1.31 -21.34 11.44
N LEU A 104 -2.20 -20.36 11.34
CA LEU A 104 -2.33 -19.50 10.16
C LEU A 104 -1.02 -18.75 9.87
N LEU A 105 -0.41 -18.13 10.90
CA LEU A 105 0.82 -17.34 10.75
C LEU A 105 1.99 -18.20 10.27
N PHE A 106 2.26 -19.33 10.96
CA PHE A 106 3.36 -20.20 10.61
C PHE A 106 3.12 -20.93 9.28
N GLY A 107 1.86 -21.26 8.96
CA GLY A 107 1.50 -21.83 7.68
C GLY A 107 1.76 -20.88 6.52
N VAL A 108 1.29 -19.63 6.61
CA VAL A 108 1.57 -18.59 5.60
C VAL A 108 3.07 -18.32 5.49
N ALA A 109 3.78 -18.17 6.61
CA ALA A 109 5.24 -17.97 6.60
C ALA A 109 5.96 -19.14 5.93
N THR A 110 5.52 -20.39 6.17
CA THR A 110 6.09 -21.58 5.52
C THR A 110 5.83 -21.58 4.02
N CYS A 111 4.65 -21.16 3.55
CA CYS A 111 4.39 -20.99 2.12
C CYS A 111 5.35 -19.98 1.46
N PHE A 112 5.64 -18.86 2.14
CA PHE A 112 6.65 -17.89 1.67
C PHE A 112 8.05 -18.50 1.62
N LEU A 113 8.42 -19.29 2.63
CA LEU A 113 9.72 -19.98 2.68
C LEU A 113 9.84 -21.01 1.55
N VAL A 114 8.78 -21.77 1.27
CA VAL A 114 8.72 -22.70 0.13
C VAL A 114 8.87 -21.94 -1.20
N ALA A 115 8.17 -20.82 -1.39
CA ALA A 115 8.29 -19.99 -2.59
C ALA A 115 9.73 -19.44 -2.75
N ALA A 116 10.34 -18.97 -1.67
CA ALA A 116 11.72 -18.51 -1.65
C ALA A 116 12.70 -19.64 -2.02
N PHE A 117 12.47 -20.85 -1.47
CA PHE A 117 13.29 -22.02 -1.81
C PHE A 117 13.14 -22.43 -3.28
N ILE A 118 11.94 -22.37 -3.86
CA ILE A 118 11.74 -22.63 -5.30
C ILE A 118 12.50 -21.62 -6.15
N ILE A 119 12.52 -20.34 -5.78
CA ILE A 119 13.32 -19.31 -6.47
C ILE A 119 14.81 -19.60 -6.35
N PHE A 120 15.26 -19.97 -5.16
CA PHE A 120 16.65 -20.37 -4.90
C PHE A 120 17.05 -21.61 -5.70
N TRP A 121 16.22 -22.65 -5.70
CA TRP A 121 16.39 -23.86 -6.48
C TRP A 121 16.56 -23.55 -7.97
N ARG A 122 15.66 -22.70 -8.54
CA ARG A 122 15.79 -22.25 -9.95
C ARG A 122 17.13 -21.55 -10.20
N GLY A 123 17.61 -20.76 -9.25
CA GLY A 123 18.91 -20.09 -9.31
C GLY A 123 20.07 -21.08 -9.32
N SER A 124 20.03 -22.08 -8.45
CA SER A 124 21.04 -23.14 -8.34
C SER A 124 21.14 -23.97 -9.63
N VAL A 125 19.99 -24.42 -10.16
CA VAL A 125 19.93 -25.20 -11.42
C VAL A 125 20.48 -24.38 -12.59
N LYS A 126 20.14 -23.10 -12.71
CA LYS A 126 20.70 -22.20 -13.73
C LYS A 126 22.23 -22.04 -13.56
N SER A 127 22.70 -21.96 -12.31
CA SER A 127 24.15 -21.86 -12.01
C SER A 127 24.89 -23.10 -12.47
N ALA A 128 24.39 -24.30 -12.15
CA ALA A 128 24.98 -25.57 -12.58
C ALA A 128 25.01 -25.68 -14.11
N TYR A 129 23.94 -25.38 -14.80
CA TYR A 129 23.87 -25.39 -16.26
C TYR A 129 24.82 -24.35 -16.90
N LYS A 130 24.95 -23.17 -16.30
CA LYS A 130 25.94 -22.16 -16.73
C LYS A 130 27.38 -22.70 -16.65
N MET A 131 27.71 -23.42 -15.56
CA MET A 131 29.05 -24.00 -15.40
C MET A 131 29.30 -25.07 -16.47
N GLN A 132 28.34 -25.93 -16.78
CA GLN A 132 28.43 -26.89 -17.87
C GLN A 132 28.71 -26.19 -19.21
N CYS A 133 27.91 -25.20 -19.59
CA CYS A 133 28.06 -24.50 -20.87
C CYS A 133 29.40 -23.77 -20.98
N LEU A 134 29.90 -23.18 -19.89
CA LEU A 134 31.23 -22.54 -19.86
C LEU A 134 32.36 -23.58 -20.03
N SER A 135 32.23 -24.71 -19.37
CA SER A 135 33.19 -25.81 -19.46
C SER A 135 33.25 -26.39 -20.89
N GLU A 136 32.09 -26.68 -21.49
CA GLU A 136 31.96 -27.21 -22.86
C GLU A 136 32.50 -26.21 -23.90
N ALA A 137 32.32 -24.89 -23.66
CA ALA A 137 32.86 -23.84 -24.52
C ALA A 137 34.33 -23.53 -24.30
N GLY A 138 35.04 -24.25 -23.40
CA GLY A 138 36.44 -23.99 -23.06
C GLY A 138 36.68 -22.61 -22.42
N LYS A 139 35.63 -21.96 -21.89
CA LYS A 139 35.73 -20.66 -21.25
C LYS A 139 36.09 -20.80 -19.76
N LYS A 140 36.82 -19.80 -19.25
CA LYS A 140 37.18 -19.76 -17.83
C LYS A 140 35.93 -19.78 -16.95
N ILE A 141 35.88 -20.71 -16.00
CA ILE A 141 34.85 -20.78 -14.98
C ILE A 141 35.19 -19.76 -13.89
N PRO A 142 34.25 -18.87 -13.50
CA PRO A 142 34.52 -17.87 -12.47
C PRO A 142 34.73 -18.53 -11.10
N THR A 143 35.73 -18.06 -10.38
CA THR A 143 36.00 -18.48 -9.00
C THR A 143 34.97 -17.87 -8.05
N PHE A 144 34.86 -18.41 -6.82
CA PHE A 144 33.94 -17.83 -5.79
C PHE A 144 34.28 -16.37 -5.50
N LYS A 145 35.55 -15.97 -5.46
CA LYS A 145 35.97 -14.57 -5.29
C LYS A 145 35.52 -13.69 -6.46
N GLU A 146 35.60 -14.18 -7.69
CA GLU A 146 35.11 -13.45 -8.86
C GLU A 146 33.60 -13.31 -8.86
N ASP A 147 32.85 -14.34 -8.43
CA ASP A 147 31.40 -14.27 -8.24
C ASP A 147 31.03 -13.21 -7.18
N ILE A 148 31.73 -13.20 -6.01
CA ILE A 148 31.50 -12.17 -4.99
C ILE A 148 31.83 -10.77 -5.55
N LYS A 149 32.97 -10.62 -6.25
CA LYS A 149 33.34 -9.34 -6.85
C LYS A 149 32.26 -8.87 -7.85
N SER A 150 31.67 -9.79 -8.62
CA SER A 150 30.60 -9.44 -9.57
C SER A 150 29.35 -8.87 -8.88
N LEU A 151 29.06 -9.27 -7.65
CA LEU A 151 27.96 -8.72 -6.85
C LEU A 151 28.17 -7.24 -6.49
N PHE A 152 29.42 -6.78 -6.45
CA PHE A 152 29.77 -5.38 -6.16
C PHE A 152 30.13 -4.58 -7.43
N ASP A 153 30.07 -5.20 -8.61
CA ASP A 153 30.37 -4.57 -9.90
C ASP A 153 29.22 -4.81 -10.89
N LYS A 154 29.25 -5.87 -11.66
CA LYS A 154 28.27 -6.16 -12.73
C LYS A 154 26.85 -6.42 -12.21
N ASP A 155 26.72 -7.11 -11.11
CA ASP A 155 25.44 -7.47 -10.46
C ASP A 155 25.09 -6.57 -9.27
N LEU A 156 25.72 -5.38 -9.15
CA LEU A 156 25.51 -4.43 -8.05
C LEU A 156 24.02 -4.07 -7.86
N HIS A 157 23.30 -3.92 -8.94
CA HIS A 157 21.85 -3.65 -8.90
C HIS A 157 21.06 -4.75 -8.17
N ARG A 158 21.46 -6.01 -8.30
CA ARG A 158 20.82 -7.13 -7.57
C ARG A 158 21.14 -7.06 -6.09
N THR A 159 22.40 -6.83 -5.76
CA THR A 159 22.85 -6.71 -4.36
C THR A 159 22.13 -5.57 -3.64
N LEU A 160 22.06 -4.38 -4.27
CA LEU A 160 21.40 -3.21 -3.69
C LEU A 160 19.89 -3.41 -3.55
N LEU A 161 19.23 -4.10 -4.48
CA LEU A 161 17.79 -4.35 -4.44
C LEU A 161 17.40 -5.51 -3.51
N THR A 162 18.31 -6.42 -3.18
CA THR A 162 17.99 -7.61 -2.37
C THR A 162 17.44 -7.22 -0.99
N LEU A 163 18.11 -6.32 -0.27
CA LEU A 163 17.69 -5.92 1.07
C LEU A 163 16.33 -5.19 1.08
N PRO A 164 16.07 -4.18 0.23
CA PRO A 164 14.74 -3.59 0.10
C PRO A 164 13.65 -4.59 -0.28
N ILE A 165 13.91 -5.49 -1.24
CA ILE A 165 12.92 -6.50 -1.65
C ILE A 165 12.61 -7.46 -0.50
N LEU A 166 13.60 -7.95 0.23
CA LEU A 166 13.38 -8.78 1.42
C LEU A 166 12.60 -8.04 2.49
N GLY A 167 12.91 -6.77 2.72
CA GLY A 167 12.15 -5.92 3.64
C GLY A 167 10.68 -5.80 3.23
N ILE A 168 10.39 -5.54 1.97
CA ILE A 168 9.01 -5.48 1.45
C ILE A 168 8.30 -6.83 1.61
N LEU A 169 8.97 -7.94 1.28
CA LEU A 169 8.37 -9.28 1.39
C LEU A 169 8.01 -9.63 2.83
N ILE A 170 8.90 -9.34 3.79
CA ILE A 170 8.72 -9.73 5.20
C ILE A 170 7.77 -8.77 5.93
N PHE A 171 7.92 -7.45 5.72
CA PHE A 171 7.19 -6.45 6.51
C PHE A 171 5.93 -5.91 5.82
N THR A 172 5.76 -6.14 4.52
CA THR A 172 4.58 -5.67 3.79
C THR A 172 3.77 -6.81 3.21
N VAL A 173 4.39 -7.68 2.39
CA VAL A 173 3.64 -8.70 1.64
C VAL A 173 3.15 -9.82 2.57
N LEU A 174 3.99 -10.31 3.48
CA LEU A 174 3.61 -11.38 4.40
C LEU A 174 2.44 -10.96 5.33
N PRO A 175 2.48 -9.80 6.03
CA PRO A 175 1.33 -9.32 6.80
C PRO A 175 0.08 -9.07 5.95
N LEU A 176 0.24 -8.57 4.71
CA LEU A 176 -0.87 -8.38 3.78
C LEU A 176 -1.55 -9.71 3.42
N VAL A 177 -0.78 -10.74 3.06
CA VAL A 177 -1.32 -12.07 2.76
C VAL A 177 -1.99 -12.66 4.00
N PHE A 178 -1.39 -12.50 5.18
CA PHE A 178 -2.01 -12.92 6.44
C PHE A 178 -3.36 -12.23 6.67
N MET A 179 -3.44 -10.90 6.50
CA MET A 179 -4.70 -10.15 6.58
C MET A 179 -5.73 -10.63 5.54
N ILE A 180 -5.29 -10.93 4.31
CA ILE A 180 -6.18 -11.49 3.29
C ILE A 180 -6.75 -12.83 3.74
N CYS A 181 -5.92 -13.72 4.30
CA CYS A 181 -6.39 -15.00 4.84
C CYS A 181 -7.42 -14.81 5.95
N MET A 182 -7.22 -13.84 6.84
CA MET A 182 -8.18 -13.51 7.91
C MET A 182 -9.58 -13.17 7.40
N ALA A 183 -9.70 -12.54 6.23
CA ALA A 183 -11.00 -12.22 5.63
C ALA A 183 -11.84 -13.46 5.30
N PHE A 184 -11.21 -14.62 5.12
CA PHE A 184 -11.86 -15.90 4.84
C PHE A 184 -12.10 -16.76 6.07
N THR A 185 -11.80 -16.26 7.28
CA THR A 185 -11.99 -16.96 8.56
C THR A 185 -13.07 -16.27 9.39
N ASN A 186 -13.56 -16.97 10.43
CA ASN A 186 -14.47 -16.39 11.41
C ASN A 186 -13.75 -15.78 12.62
N TYR A 187 -12.47 -15.36 12.44
CA TYR A 187 -11.67 -14.77 13.50
C TYR A 187 -12.30 -13.48 14.03
N SER A 188 -12.88 -13.55 15.22
CA SER A 188 -13.55 -12.42 15.87
C SER A 188 -13.56 -12.64 17.39
N LYS A 189 -13.32 -11.59 18.16
CA LYS A 189 -13.45 -11.67 19.62
C LYS A 189 -14.91 -11.59 20.06
N VAL A 190 -15.74 -10.90 19.31
CA VAL A 190 -17.18 -10.77 19.64
C VAL A 190 -17.88 -12.12 19.59
N ASP A 191 -17.50 -12.95 18.61
CA ASP A 191 -18.08 -14.29 18.46
C ASP A 191 -17.29 -15.35 19.23
N ALA A 192 -16.39 -14.96 20.16
CA ALA A 192 -15.50 -15.82 20.95
C ALA A 192 -14.52 -16.69 20.14
N HIS A 193 -14.29 -16.38 18.87
CA HIS A 193 -13.37 -17.12 17.98
C HIS A 193 -11.99 -16.45 17.90
N THR A 194 -11.30 -16.32 19.03
CA THR A 194 -9.95 -15.71 19.06
C THR A 194 -8.82 -16.72 19.14
N THR A 195 -9.04 -17.85 19.78
CA THR A 195 -8.03 -18.90 19.95
C THR A 195 -8.18 -19.98 18.90
N ILE A 196 -9.43 -20.42 18.69
CA ILE A 196 -9.82 -21.38 17.66
C ILE A 196 -10.79 -20.71 16.72
N PHE A 197 -10.50 -20.76 15.44
CA PHE A 197 -11.35 -20.28 14.37
C PHE A 197 -11.16 -21.14 13.11
N ASN A 198 -12.10 -21.05 12.18
CA ASN A 198 -12.17 -21.89 11.00
C ASN A 198 -12.27 -21.06 9.72
N TRP A 199 -11.98 -21.69 8.60
CA TRP A 199 -12.27 -21.15 7.29
C TRP A 199 -13.77 -21.09 7.04
N VAL A 200 -14.30 -19.92 6.66
CA VAL A 200 -15.72 -19.70 6.33
C VAL A 200 -15.92 -19.30 4.85
N GLY A 201 -14.88 -19.36 4.06
CA GLY A 201 -14.94 -18.97 2.65
C GLY A 201 -15.39 -17.53 2.45
N LEU A 202 -16.40 -17.30 1.63
CA LEU A 202 -16.90 -15.98 1.25
C LEU A 202 -17.99 -15.43 2.18
N ALA A 203 -18.37 -16.10 3.27
CA ALA A 203 -19.48 -15.69 4.14
C ALA A 203 -19.31 -14.27 4.71
N ASN A 204 -18.08 -13.87 5.05
CA ASN A 204 -17.80 -12.51 5.52
C ASN A 204 -18.02 -11.45 4.41
N PHE A 205 -17.68 -11.78 3.17
CA PHE A 205 -17.92 -10.90 2.01
C PHE A 205 -19.41 -10.74 1.75
N GLU A 206 -20.17 -11.82 1.81
CA GLU A 206 -21.62 -11.80 1.68
C GLU A 206 -22.24 -10.89 2.75
N LYS A 207 -21.84 -11.05 4.02
CA LYS A 207 -22.29 -10.20 5.13
C LYS A 207 -22.01 -8.72 4.92
N VAL A 208 -20.81 -8.35 4.43
CA VAL A 208 -20.43 -6.95 4.20
C VAL A 208 -21.10 -6.36 2.96
N LEU A 209 -21.36 -7.17 1.93
CA LEU A 209 -21.99 -6.68 0.69
C LEU A 209 -23.51 -6.67 0.72
N ASN A 210 -24.13 -7.46 1.61
CA ASN A 210 -25.58 -7.56 1.74
C ASN A 210 -26.17 -6.31 2.42
N ILE A 211 -26.91 -5.51 1.68
CA ILE A 211 -27.57 -4.28 2.18
C ILE A 211 -28.61 -4.58 3.27
N GLY A 212 -29.17 -5.78 3.31
CA GLY A 212 -30.11 -6.20 4.34
C GLY A 212 -29.47 -6.46 5.71
N ASP A 213 -28.16 -6.63 5.78
CA ASP A 213 -27.40 -6.76 7.02
C ASP A 213 -27.01 -5.37 7.57
N SER A 214 -26.94 -5.24 8.89
CA SER A 214 -26.54 -3.99 9.55
C SER A 214 -25.12 -3.56 9.16
N ILE A 215 -24.19 -4.51 9.02
CA ILE A 215 -22.81 -4.24 8.58
C ILE A 215 -22.79 -3.84 7.11
N GLY A 216 -23.55 -4.54 6.25
CA GLY A 216 -23.62 -4.23 4.83
C GLY A 216 -24.25 -2.87 4.54
N SER A 217 -25.36 -2.54 5.18
CA SER A 217 -25.97 -1.20 5.04
C SER A 217 -25.02 -0.09 5.50
N THR A 218 -24.26 -0.34 6.58
CA THR A 218 -23.22 0.58 7.06
C THR A 218 -22.10 0.71 6.04
N PHE A 219 -21.61 -0.39 5.47
CA PHE A 219 -20.55 -0.39 4.45
C PHE A 219 -20.90 0.50 3.25
N TRP A 220 -22.09 0.34 2.67
CA TRP A 220 -22.51 1.14 1.51
C TRP A 220 -22.67 2.62 1.85
N SER A 221 -23.17 2.93 3.05
CA SER A 221 -23.29 4.31 3.52
C SER A 221 -21.92 4.97 3.71
N VAL A 222 -20.96 4.27 4.33
CA VAL A 222 -19.60 4.76 4.57
C VAL A 222 -18.82 4.85 3.26
N LEU A 223 -18.94 3.86 2.37
CA LEU A 223 -18.32 3.89 1.04
C LEU A 223 -18.77 5.11 0.23
N GLY A 224 -20.08 5.36 0.19
CA GLY A 224 -20.64 6.52 -0.51
C GLY A 224 -20.08 7.84 0.02
N TRP A 225 -20.04 8.01 1.35
CA TRP A 225 -19.44 9.19 1.97
C TRP A 225 -17.92 9.26 1.72
N THR A 226 -17.20 8.15 1.80
CA THR A 226 -15.74 8.09 1.53
C THR A 226 -15.42 8.60 0.12
N LEU A 227 -16.20 8.20 -0.88
CA LEU A 227 -16.00 8.66 -2.26
C LEU A 227 -16.33 10.15 -2.41
N ILE A 228 -17.43 10.63 -1.83
CA ILE A 228 -17.80 12.06 -1.82
C ILE A 228 -16.68 12.89 -1.16
N TRP A 229 -16.21 12.45 -0.01
CA TRP A 229 -15.10 13.08 0.70
C TRP A 229 -13.84 13.12 -0.14
N ALA A 230 -13.42 11.99 -0.72
CA ALA A 230 -12.19 11.91 -1.51
C ALA A 230 -12.23 12.84 -2.73
N VAL A 231 -13.36 12.91 -3.42
CA VAL A 231 -13.56 13.85 -4.52
C VAL A 231 -13.52 15.29 -4.01
N ALA A 232 -14.34 15.64 -2.99
CA ALA A 232 -14.39 16.99 -2.44
C ALA A 232 -13.02 17.45 -1.94
N ALA A 233 -12.33 16.62 -1.15
CA ALA A 233 -11.03 16.94 -0.59
C ALA A 233 -9.93 17.09 -1.67
N THR A 234 -9.92 16.24 -2.69
CA THR A 234 -8.91 16.28 -3.75
C THR A 234 -9.09 17.51 -4.63
N PHE A 235 -10.29 17.68 -5.20
CA PHE A 235 -10.52 18.75 -6.17
C PHE A 235 -10.56 20.13 -5.53
N SER A 236 -11.11 20.29 -4.32
CA SER A 236 -11.08 21.59 -3.65
C SER A 236 -9.65 22.04 -3.32
N ASN A 237 -8.83 21.14 -2.77
CA ASN A 237 -7.43 21.44 -2.51
C ASN A 237 -6.66 21.75 -3.79
N TYR A 238 -6.89 20.98 -4.87
CA TYR A 238 -6.20 21.21 -6.14
C TYR A 238 -6.58 22.56 -6.76
N ILE A 239 -7.88 22.86 -6.86
CA ILE A 239 -8.38 24.09 -7.47
C ILE A 239 -7.91 25.30 -6.66
N LEU A 240 -8.10 25.28 -5.34
CA LEU A 240 -7.74 26.44 -4.48
C LEU A 240 -6.22 26.59 -4.36
N GLY A 241 -5.47 25.49 -4.27
CA GLY A 241 -4.00 25.52 -4.29
C GLY A 241 -3.45 26.03 -5.62
N MET A 242 -4.06 25.68 -6.75
CA MET A 242 -3.71 26.18 -8.08
C MET A 242 -4.01 27.67 -8.21
N ILE A 243 -5.17 28.14 -7.77
CA ILE A 243 -5.54 29.56 -7.77
C ILE A 243 -4.50 30.35 -6.94
N LEU A 244 -4.19 29.87 -5.73
CA LEU A 244 -3.20 30.50 -4.86
C LEU A 244 -1.81 30.53 -5.50
N ALA A 245 -1.38 29.44 -6.13
CA ALA A 245 -0.10 29.37 -6.84
C ALA A 245 -0.04 30.40 -7.98
N ILE A 246 -1.10 30.51 -8.78
CA ILE A 246 -1.18 31.48 -9.88
C ILE A 246 -1.10 32.93 -9.35
N VAL A 247 -1.86 33.24 -8.30
CA VAL A 247 -1.88 34.58 -7.70
C VAL A 247 -0.50 34.96 -7.16
N ILE A 248 0.16 34.05 -6.43
CA ILE A 248 1.50 34.32 -5.87
C ILE A 248 2.54 34.48 -6.99
N ASN A 249 2.46 33.69 -8.08
CA ASN A 249 3.45 33.69 -9.15
C ASN A 249 3.23 34.81 -10.19
N ARG A 250 2.08 35.51 -10.15
CA ARG A 250 1.76 36.59 -11.10
C ARG A 250 2.87 37.64 -11.14
N LYS A 251 3.18 38.21 -12.33
CA LYS A 251 4.23 39.22 -12.53
C LYS A 251 4.09 40.46 -11.59
N GLY A 252 2.86 40.86 -11.28
CA GLY A 252 2.57 42.03 -10.41
C GLY A 252 2.63 41.74 -8.90
N THR A 253 2.77 40.49 -8.45
CA THR A 253 2.79 40.13 -7.02
C THR A 253 4.17 40.52 -6.42
N ARG A 254 4.14 41.41 -5.43
CA ARG A 254 5.35 41.78 -4.67
C ARG A 254 5.63 40.78 -3.55
N CYS A 255 6.90 40.64 -3.16
CA CYS A 255 7.34 39.80 -2.05
C CYS A 255 6.87 38.30 -2.16
N LYS A 256 6.98 37.73 -3.35
CA LYS A 256 6.53 36.33 -3.63
C LYS A 256 7.13 35.31 -2.65
N ALA A 257 8.39 35.44 -2.29
CA ALA A 257 9.08 34.59 -1.33
C ALA A 257 8.44 34.64 0.07
N PHE A 258 8.06 35.84 0.51
CA PHE A 258 7.38 36.04 1.80
C PHE A 258 6.01 35.33 1.83
N TRP A 259 5.18 35.51 0.80
CA TRP A 259 3.88 34.82 0.73
C TRP A 259 4.03 33.32 0.68
N ARG A 260 4.95 32.79 -0.12
CA ARG A 260 5.24 31.35 -0.11
C ARG A 260 5.68 30.87 1.27
N PHE A 261 6.55 31.60 1.94
CA PHE A 261 7.01 31.30 3.29
C PHE A 261 5.83 31.23 4.28
N CYS A 262 4.93 32.22 4.28
CA CYS A 262 3.76 32.25 5.17
C CYS A 262 2.86 31.01 5.01
N PHE A 263 2.60 30.58 3.76
CA PHE A 263 1.79 29.38 3.51
C PHE A 263 2.56 28.10 3.85
N VAL A 264 3.85 28.03 3.56
CA VAL A 264 4.67 26.85 3.90
C VAL A 264 4.84 26.71 5.42
N LEU A 265 4.87 27.81 6.14
CA LEU A 265 4.99 27.79 7.61
C LEU A 265 3.82 27.01 8.26
N SER A 266 2.61 27.10 7.70
CA SER A 266 1.47 26.31 8.18
C SER A 266 1.69 24.80 8.03
N ALA A 267 2.44 24.37 7.01
CA ALA A 267 2.81 22.98 6.80
C ALA A 267 3.94 22.48 7.73
N ALA A 268 4.70 23.40 8.34
CA ALA A 268 5.73 23.06 9.32
C ALA A 268 5.14 22.67 10.69
N VAL A 269 3.90 23.06 10.97
CA VAL A 269 3.20 22.62 12.19
C VAL A 269 2.72 21.17 12.01
N PRO A 270 3.03 20.26 12.95
CA PRO A 270 2.54 18.87 12.85
C PRO A 270 1.03 18.84 12.69
N GLN A 271 0.55 18.12 11.67
CA GLN A 271 -0.86 18.11 11.28
C GLN A 271 -1.79 17.74 12.44
N PHE A 272 -1.39 16.79 13.29
CA PHE A 272 -2.22 16.35 14.42
C PHE A 272 -2.47 17.49 15.43
N VAL A 273 -1.50 18.37 15.66
CA VAL A 273 -1.66 19.54 16.55
C VAL A 273 -2.71 20.49 15.98
N SER A 274 -2.58 20.82 14.70
CA SER A 274 -3.52 21.69 13.99
C SER A 274 -4.94 21.13 14.00
N LEU A 275 -5.11 19.84 13.76
CA LEU A 275 -6.44 19.19 13.74
C LEU A 275 -7.09 19.15 15.13
N LEU A 276 -6.33 18.81 16.18
CA LEU A 276 -6.85 18.80 17.56
C LEU A 276 -7.22 20.23 18.04
N LEU A 277 -6.41 21.22 17.67
CA LEU A 277 -6.77 22.62 17.94
C LEU A 277 -8.06 23.03 17.24
N MET A 278 -8.23 22.70 15.96
CA MET A 278 -9.46 22.99 15.21
C MET A 278 -10.67 22.28 15.81
N ARG A 279 -10.54 21.01 16.24
CA ARG A 279 -11.58 20.31 16.98
C ARG A 279 -12.03 21.08 18.22
N THR A 280 -11.08 21.62 18.98
CA THR A 280 -11.35 22.37 20.21
C THR A 280 -11.95 23.76 19.92
N ILE A 281 -11.41 24.48 18.93
CA ILE A 281 -11.88 25.80 18.51
C ILE A 281 -13.34 25.78 18.07
N PHE A 282 -13.75 24.73 17.32
CA PHE A 282 -15.11 24.55 16.83
C PHE A 282 -15.97 23.62 17.72
N SER A 283 -15.53 23.33 18.96
CA SER A 283 -16.35 22.59 19.91
C SER A 283 -17.58 23.43 20.36
N GLN A 284 -18.55 22.79 20.99
CA GLN A 284 -19.77 23.46 21.44
C GLN A 284 -19.45 24.63 22.40
N ASN A 285 -18.48 24.44 23.29
CA ASN A 285 -17.98 25.48 24.21
C ASN A 285 -16.67 26.07 23.70
N GLY A 286 -16.37 25.94 22.41
CA GLY A 286 -15.15 26.44 21.80
C GLY A 286 -15.16 27.96 21.59
N ILE A 287 -13.98 28.50 21.28
CA ILE A 287 -13.79 29.94 21.16
C ILE A 287 -14.67 30.57 20.07
N VAL A 288 -14.94 29.87 18.97
CA VAL A 288 -15.81 30.37 17.89
C VAL A 288 -17.23 30.59 18.38
N ASN A 289 -17.84 29.59 19.02
CA ASN A 289 -19.17 29.71 19.57
C ASN A 289 -19.24 30.78 20.67
N THR A 290 -18.24 30.84 21.55
CA THR A 290 -18.14 31.84 22.62
C THR A 290 -18.09 33.25 22.07
N LEU A 291 -17.27 33.52 21.04
CA LEU A 291 -17.18 34.83 20.41
C LEU A 291 -18.46 35.22 19.69
N LEU A 292 -19.11 34.30 18.97
CA LEU A 292 -20.38 34.58 18.27
C LEU A 292 -21.54 34.83 19.22
N LEU A 293 -21.63 34.11 20.35
CA LEU A 293 -22.61 34.31 21.41
C LEU A 293 -22.40 35.67 22.10
N ASN A 294 -21.15 35.99 22.48
CA ASN A 294 -20.82 37.24 23.13
C ASN A 294 -21.03 38.46 22.22
N ALA A 295 -20.86 38.29 20.92
CA ALA A 295 -21.14 39.33 19.93
C ALA A 295 -22.64 39.46 19.59
N GLY A 296 -23.52 38.60 20.16
CA GLY A 296 -24.93 38.58 19.86
C GLY A 296 -25.30 38.17 18.43
N ILE A 297 -24.37 37.53 17.72
CA ILE A 297 -24.60 37.08 16.33
C ILE A 297 -25.45 35.82 16.29
N ILE A 298 -25.31 34.98 17.31
CA ILE A 298 -26.09 33.73 17.47
C ILE A 298 -26.71 33.69 18.87
N GLU A 299 -27.90 33.10 18.98
CA GLU A 299 -28.59 32.88 20.27
C GLU A 299 -28.21 31.56 20.94
N LYS A 300 -27.79 30.56 20.16
CA LYS A 300 -27.41 29.21 20.62
C LYS A 300 -26.12 28.77 19.93
N ALA A 301 -25.30 28.01 20.67
CA ALA A 301 -24.08 27.45 20.12
C ALA A 301 -24.33 26.58 18.88
N ILE A 302 -23.54 26.79 17.83
CA ILE A 302 -23.64 26.03 16.60
C ILE A 302 -23.08 24.61 16.85
N PRO A 303 -23.85 23.56 16.56
CA PRO A 303 -23.44 22.17 16.81
C PRO A 303 -22.53 21.63 15.68
N PHE A 304 -21.34 22.22 15.51
CA PHE A 304 -20.43 21.90 14.41
C PHE A 304 -20.13 20.40 14.26
N TRP A 305 -19.94 19.71 15.40
CA TRP A 305 -19.56 18.29 15.40
C TRP A 305 -20.73 17.33 15.67
N SER A 306 -21.84 17.82 16.17
CA SER A 306 -23.01 17.00 16.51
C SER A 306 -24.03 16.92 15.38
N ASN A 307 -24.02 17.88 14.46
CA ASN A 307 -24.86 17.85 13.26
C ASN A 307 -24.11 17.19 12.11
N THR A 308 -24.69 16.19 11.48
CA THR A 308 -24.05 15.40 10.40
C THR A 308 -23.57 16.26 9.22
N MET A 309 -24.43 17.18 8.76
CA MET A 309 -24.09 18.01 7.59
C MET A 309 -22.98 19.00 7.92
N LEU A 310 -23.10 19.67 9.07
CA LEU A 310 -22.07 20.61 9.53
C LEU A 310 -20.73 19.90 9.75
N ALA A 311 -20.73 18.75 10.41
CA ALA A 311 -19.50 17.99 10.64
C ALA A 311 -18.83 17.60 9.32
N ARG A 312 -19.60 17.16 8.32
CA ARG A 312 -19.09 16.84 6.99
C ARG A 312 -18.50 18.05 6.26
N VAL A 313 -19.18 19.18 6.32
CA VAL A 313 -18.68 20.44 5.75
C VAL A 313 -17.41 20.89 6.47
N MET A 314 -17.42 20.85 7.80
CA MET A 314 -16.26 21.28 8.61
C MET A 314 -15.01 20.44 8.37
N VAL A 315 -15.13 19.11 8.24
CA VAL A 315 -13.96 18.28 7.93
C VAL A 315 -13.38 18.62 6.55
N VAL A 316 -14.24 18.92 5.55
CA VAL A 316 -13.78 19.36 4.22
C VAL A 316 -13.11 20.74 4.31
N VAL A 317 -13.70 21.71 4.97
CA VAL A 317 -13.14 23.06 5.10
C VAL A 317 -11.79 23.05 5.82
N ILE A 318 -11.68 22.30 6.91
CA ILE A 318 -10.42 22.19 7.66
C ILE A 318 -9.36 21.44 6.83
N ASN A 319 -9.76 20.41 6.08
CA ASN A 319 -8.84 19.71 5.18
C ASN A 319 -8.31 20.63 4.05
N ILE A 320 -9.14 21.52 3.54
CA ILE A 320 -8.73 22.55 2.56
C ILE A 320 -7.65 23.44 3.17
N TRP A 321 -7.87 23.94 4.38
CA TRP A 321 -6.91 24.78 5.06
C TRP A 321 -5.54 24.09 5.28
N VAL A 322 -5.54 22.80 5.61
CA VAL A 322 -4.32 21.99 5.78
C VAL A 322 -3.66 21.64 4.44
N GLY A 323 -4.45 21.36 3.41
CA GLY A 323 -3.99 20.82 2.12
C GLY A 323 -3.50 21.83 1.10
N ILE A 324 -4.07 23.05 1.12
CA ILE A 324 -3.74 24.12 0.14
C ILE A 324 -2.23 24.41 0.04
N PRO A 325 -1.46 24.55 1.15
CA PRO A 325 -0.04 24.87 1.06
C PRO A 325 0.77 23.83 0.28
N PHE A 326 0.47 22.55 0.46
CA PHE A 326 1.14 21.46 -0.26
C PHE A 326 0.85 21.51 -1.75
N THR A 327 -0.43 21.67 -2.11
CA THR A 327 -0.85 21.77 -3.50
C THR A 327 -0.30 23.04 -4.17
N MET A 328 -0.29 24.15 -3.48
CA MET A 328 0.30 25.40 -3.96
C MET A 328 1.77 25.24 -4.32
N LEU A 329 2.56 24.54 -3.48
CA LEU A 329 3.97 24.26 -3.77
C LEU A 329 4.13 23.36 -5.00
N GLN A 330 3.39 22.27 -5.07
CA GLN A 330 3.40 21.34 -6.21
C GLN A 330 3.08 22.07 -7.51
N VAL A 331 1.97 22.79 -7.53
CA VAL A 331 1.50 23.55 -8.69
C VAL A 331 2.48 24.67 -9.07
N THR A 332 3.10 25.34 -8.07
CA THR A 332 4.12 26.36 -8.36
C THR A 332 5.29 25.77 -9.14
N GLY A 333 5.77 24.58 -8.75
CA GLY A 333 6.85 23.90 -9.48
C GLY A 333 6.48 23.58 -10.94
N VAL A 334 5.26 23.12 -11.17
CA VAL A 334 4.79 22.82 -12.53
C VAL A 334 4.58 24.09 -13.37
N LEU A 335 4.01 25.16 -12.78
CA LEU A 335 3.82 26.45 -13.47
C LEU A 335 5.13 27.07 -13.95
N GLN A 336 6.23 26.88 -13.21
CA GLN A 336 7.53 27.38 -13.59
C GLN A 336 8.17 26.64 -14.77
N ASN A 337 7.70 25.44 -15.07
CA ASN A 337 8.18 24.63 -16.20
C ASN A 337 7.40 24.87 -17.50
N ILE A 338 6.32 25.67 -17.48
CA ILE A 338 5.61 26.03 -18.69
C ILE A 338 6.49 27.04 -19.47
N PRO A 339 6.83 26.76 -20.77
CA PRO A 339 7.64 27.66 -21.57
C PRO A 339 7.02 29.06 -21.68
N ALA A 340 7.83 30.09 -21.46
CA ALA A 340 7.38 31.51 -21.50
C ALA A 340 6.87 31.88 -22.89
N ASP A 341 7.46 31.29 -23.93
CA ASP A 341 7.11 31.52 -25.35
C ASP A 341 5.62 31.25 -25.64
N LEU A 342 5.02 30.27 -24.96
CA LEU A 342 3.58 29.99 -25.11
C LEU A 342 2.71 31.15 -24.62
N TYR A 343 3.13 31.80 -23.55
CA TYR A 343 2.42 32.98 -23.02
C TYR A 343 2.66 34.24 -23.87
N GLU A 344 3.84 34.37 -24.44
CA GLU A 344 4.19 35.47 -25.36
C GLU A 344 3.43 35.36 -26.67
N ALA A 345 3.39 34.17 -27.28
CA ALA A 345 2.59 33.90 -28.46
C ALA A 345 1.10 34.18 -28.21
N ALA A 346 0.53 33.70 -27.09
CA ALA A 346 -0.85 33.97 -26.70
C ALA A 346 -1.13 35.49 -26.56
N THR A 347 -0.15 36.25 -26.06
CA THR A 347 -0.29 37.71 -25.95
C THR A 347 -0.29 38.40 -27.31
N VAL A 348 0.57 37.94 -28.23
CA VAL A 348 0.61 38.44 -29.63
C VAL A 348 -0.70 38.13 -30.33
N ASP A 349 -1.29 36.95 -30.11
CA ASP A 349 -2.60 36.53 -30.63
C ASP A 349 -3.79 37.24 -29.96
N GLY A 350 -3.55 38.18 -29.02
CA GLY A 350 -4.60 38.94 -28.33
C GLY A 350 -5.41 38.12 -27.31
N ALA A 351 -4.89 36.98 -26.84
CA ALA A 351 -5.59 36.17 -25.86
C ALA A 351 -5.57 36.84 -24.48
N GLY A 352 -6.76 37.05 -23.92
CA GLY A 352 -6.92 37.53 -22.55
C GLY A 352 -6.51 36.47 -21.50
N PRO A 353 -6.30 36.88 -20.22
CA PRO A 353 -5.81 36.00 -19.15
C PRO A 353 -6.65 34.73 -18.95
N VAL A 354 -7.98 34.85 -19.07
CA VAL A 354 -8.90 33.73 -18.91
C VAL A 354 -8.74 32.71 -20.02
N ARG A 355 -8.65 33.18 -21.28
CA ARG A 355 -8.43 32.31 -22.44
C ARG A 355 -7.07 31.60 -22.35
N THR A 356 -6.02 32.33 -21.99
CA THR A 356 -4.66 31.80 -21.76
C THR A 356 -4.67 30.71 -20.67
N PHE A 357 -5.41 30.95 -19.58
CA PHE A 357 -5.54 29.95 -18.52
C PHE A 357 -6.17 28.65 -19.01
N PHE A 358 -7.34 28.72 -19.67
CA PHE A 358 -8.05 27.52 -20.12
C PHE A 358 -7.42 26.81 -21.32
N SER A 359 -6.71 27.55 -22.19
CA SER A 359 -6.12 26.99 -23.42
C SER A 359 -4.66 26.53 -23.24
N ILE A 360 -3.90 27.09 -22.31
CA ILE A 360 -2.48 26.78 -22.11
C ILE A 360 -2.22 26.24 -20.69
N THR A 361 -2.54 27.05 -19.66
CA THR A 361 -2.12 26.73 -18.28
C THR A 361 -2.83 25.48 -17.75
N LEU A 362 -4.14 25.43 -17.81
CA LEU A 362 -4.94 24.32 -17.26
C LEU A 362 -4.68 22.98 -17.96
N PRO A 363 -4.67 22.88 -19.30
CA PRO A 363 -4.35 21.61 -19.97
C PRO A 363 -2.95 21.10 -19.63
N TYR A 364 -1.94 21.98 -19.62
CA TYR A 364 -0.59 21.60 -19.24
C TYR A 364 -0.52 21.13 -17.79
N MET A 365 -1.17 21.85 -16.89
CA MET A 365 -1.25 21.48 -15.48
C MET A 365 -1.88 20.12 -15.29
N LEU A 366 -3.05 19.87 -15.89
CA LEU A 366 -3.76 18.58 -15.78
C LEU A 366 -2.97 17.43 -16.38
N PHE A 367 -2.23 17.68 -17.46
CA PHE A 367 -1.36 16.69 -18.07
C PHE A 367 -0.24 16.26 -17.11
N VAL A 368 0.50 17.22 -16.54
CA VAL A 368 1.64 16.94 -15.66
C VAL A 368 1.19 16.43 -14.29
N THR A 369 0.11 16.99 -13.73
CA THR A 369 -0.37 16.64 -12.39
C THR A 369 -1.39 15.50 -12.35
N GLY A 370 -1.75 14.92 -13.49
CA GLY A 370 -2.68 13.79 -13.54
C GLY A 370 -2.34 12.64 -12.59
N PRO A 371 -1.11 12.10 -12.60
CA PRO A 371 -0.68 11.07 -11.66
C PRO A 371 -0.72 11.52 -10.19
N TYR A 372 -0.38 12.79 -9.91
CA TYR A 372 -0.47 13.38 -8.58
C TYR A 372 -1.92 13.44 -8.08
N LEU A 373 -2.88 13.81 -8.93
CA LEU A 373 -4.31 13.84 -8.56
C LEU A 373 -4.83 12.44 -8.19
N ILE A 374 -4.42 11.40 -8.92
CA ILE A 374 -4.79 10.02 -8.61
C ILE A 374 -4.21 9.60 -7.25
N THR A 375 -2.94 9.90 -7.00
CA THR A 375 -2.28 9.61 -5.73
C THR A 375 -2.95 10.35 -4.57
N THR A 376 -3.30 11.62 -4.76
CA THR A 376 -3.98 12.45 -3.75
C THR A 376 -5.40 11.94 -3.48
N PHE A 377 -6.13 11.54 -4.51
CA PHE A 377 -7.46 10.92 -4.36
C PHE A 377 -7.37 9.62 -3.53
N THR A 378 -6.45 8.74 -3.87
CA THR A 378 -6.19 7.50 -3.13
C THR A 378 -5.79 7.78 -1.67
N GLY A 379 -4.95 8.78 -1.45
CA GLY A 379 -4.56 9.25 -0.12
C GLY A 379 -5.75 9.79 0.68
N ASN A 380 -6.68 10.50 0.03
CA ASN A 380 -7.88 11.01 0.68
C ASN A 380 -8.89 9.90 1.03
N VAL A 381 -9.05 8.86 0.21
CA VAL A 381 -9.86 7.68 0.60
C VAL A 381 -9.30 7.03 1.87
N ASN A 382 -7.98 7.00 2.03
CA ASN A 382 -7.29 6.45 3.18
C ASN A 382 -6.91 7.51 4.23
N ASN A 383 -7.56 8.67 4.26
CA ASN A 383 -7.22 9.76 5.17
C ASN A 383 -7.76 9.51 6.58
N PHE A 384 -7.00 8.76 7.35
CA PHE A 384 -7.33 8.46 8.74
C PHE A 384 -7.28 9.70 9.64
N ASN A 385 -6.20 10.49 9.52
CA ASN A 385 -5.88 11.53 10.50
C ASN A 385 -6.92 12.64 10.56
N VAL A 386 -7.35 13.18 9.41
CA VAL A 386 -8.29 14.31 9.39
C VAL A 386 -9.60 13.92 10.06
N ILE A 387 -10.14 12.77 9.72
CA ILE A 387 -11.43 12.33 10.27
C ILE A 387 -11.31 11.93 11.75
N TYR A 388 -10.30 11.09 12.07
CA TYR A 388 -10.17 10.57 13.43
C TYR A 388 -9.86 11.67 14.45
N LEU A 389 -8.98 12.59 14.12
CA LEU A 389 -8.54 13.66 15.02
C LEU A 389 -9.59 14.78 15.16
N LEU A 390 -10.36 15.09 14.10
CA LEU A 390 -11.40 16.12 14.16
C LEU A 390 -12.68 15.62 14.83
N THR A 391 -13.20 14.48 14.40
CA THR A 391 -14.54 14.02 14.77
C THR A 391 -14.57 12.66 15.45
N ALA A 392 -13.49 11.88 15.35
CA ALA A 392 -13.49 10.45 15.65
C ALA A 392 -14.66 9.71 14.97
N GLY A 393 -15.05 10.16 13.76
CA GLY A 393 -16.16 9.63 12.98
C GLY A 393 -17.55 10.14 13.37
N ASN A 394 -17.68 10.90 14.46
CA ASN A 394 -19.00 11.38 14.95
C ASN A 394 -19.68 12.38 13.97
N PRO A 395 -21.00 12.52 14.05
CA PRO A 395 -21.93 11.87 14.98
C PRO A 395 -22.20 10.40 14.63
N THR A 396 -22.29 9.55 15.65
CA THR A 396 -22.54 8.12 15.47
C THR A 396 -24.01 7.80 15.77
N PRO A 397 -24.78 7.23 14.82
CA PRO A 397 -26.15 6.80 15.06
C PRO A 397 -26.19 5.66 16.10
N VAL A 398 -27.28 5.62 16.88
CA VAL A 398 -27.49 4.55 17.85
C VAL A 398 -27.53 3.20 17.15
N GLY A 399 -26.79 2.23 17.66
CA GLY A 399 -26.69 0.88 17.10
C GLY A 399 -25.80 0.74 15.87
N SER A 400 -25.17 1.80 15.39
CA SER A 400 -24.22 1.74 14.27
C SER A 400 -22.79 1.59 14.77
N THR A 401 -22.00 0.78 14.09
CA THR A 401 -20.55 0.64 14.32
C THR A 401 -19.73 1.75 13.65
N ALA A 402 -20.33 2.55 12.76
CA ALA A 402 -19.71 3.68 12.09
C ALA A 402 -20.44 4.99 12.39
N GLY A 403 -19.69 6.07 12.52
CA GLY A 403 -20.26 7.42 12.55
C GLY A 403 -20.47 7.99 11.15
N ARG A 404 -21.19 9.13 11.09
CA ARG A 404 -21.59 9.77 9.83
C ARG A 404 -20.44 10.47 9.08
N THR A 405 -19.33 10.73 9.76
CA THR A 405 -18.12 11.28 9.13
C THR A 405 -17.03 10.21 8.95
N ASP A 406 -17.24 8.97 9.39
CA ASP A 406 -16.26 7.90 9.18
C ASP A 406 -16.03 7.64 7.69
N LEU A 407 -14.78 7.43 7.36
CA LEU A 407 -14.35 6.85 6.08
C LEU A 407 -14.15 5.34 6.26
N LEU A 408 -13.99 4.60 5.17
CA LEU A 408 -13.72 3.17 5.24
C LEU A 408 -12.52 2.85 6.14
N VAL A 409 -11.45 3.64 6.08
CA VAL A 409 -10.24 3.44 6.89
C VAL A 409 -10.46 3.70 8.39
N THR A 410 -11.24 4.71 8.77
CA THR A 410 -11.52 5.01 10.18
C THR A 410 -12.54 4.02 10.76
N TRP A 411 -13.50 3.58 9.96
CA TRP A 411 -14.43 2.54 10.35
C TRP A 411 -13.75 1.17 10.49
N LEU A 412 -12.86 0.82 9.54
CA LEU A 412 -12.02 -0.38 9.64
C LEU A 412 -11.24 -0.40 10.96
N TYR A 413 -10.64 0.74 11.34
CA TYR A 413 -9.95 0.88 12.61
C TYR A 413 -10.87 0.60 13.80
N LYS A 414 -12.06 1.22 13.84
CA LYS A 414 -13.06 0.97 14.90
C LYS A 414 -13.51 -0.49 14.95
N LEU A 415 -13.76 -1.11 13.79
CA LEU A 415 -14.14 -2.52 13.74
C LEU A 415 -13.06 -3.43 14.30
N THR A 416 -11.79 -3.15 13.98
CA THR A 416 -10.67 -4.01 14.39
C THR A 416 -10.18 -3.73 15.81
N VAL A 417 -10.03 -2.46 16.18
CA VAL A 417 -9.44 -2.06 17.48
C VAL A 417 -10.50 -1.96 18.58
N ASP A 418 -11.60 -1.25 18.31
CA ASP A 418 -12.62 -1.00 19.33
C ASP A 418 -13.60 -2.17 19.45
N ASN A 419 -14.10 -2.68 18.30
CA ASN A 419 -15.12 -3.72 18.26
C ASN A 419 -14.55 -5.14 18.07
N GLN A 420 -13.27 -5.28 17.71
CA GLN A 420 -12.55 -6.55 17.57
C GLN A 420 -13.17 -7.56 16.59
N TYR A 421 -13.82 -7.05 15.52
CA TYR A 421 -14.26 -7.82 14.35
C TYR A 421 -13.15 -7.88 13.30
N TYR A 422 -12.14 -8.70 13.54
CA TYR A 422 -10.94 -8.74 12.69
C TYR A 422 -11.22 -9.25 11.28
N ASN A 423 -12.07 -10.27 11.15
CA ASN A 423 -12.52 -10.84 9.87
C ASN A 423 -13.23 -9.80 8.99
N LEU A 424 -14.19 -9.07 9.53
CA LEU A 424 -14.93 -8.04 8.80
C LEU A 424 -14.04 -6.85 8.43
N GLY A 425 -13.13 -6.45 9.35
CA GLY A 425 -12.12 -5.43 9.05
C GLY A 425 -11.23 -5.83 7.87
N ALA A 426 -10.79 -7.09 7.82
CA ALA A 426 -9.99 -7.59 6.71
C ALA A 426 -10.77 -7.56 5.37
N VAL A 427 -12.06 -7.94 5.37
CA VAL A 427 -12.92 -7.84 4.17
C VAL A 427 -13.04 -6.40 3.69
N ILE A 428 -13.32 -5.44 4.59
CA ILE A 428 -13.43 -4.02 4.26
C ILE A 428 -12.13 -3.49 3.67
N GLY A 429 -10.98 -3.91 4.22
CA GLY A 429 -9.66 -3.59 3.68
C GLY A 429 -9.48 -4.07 2.24
N ILE A 430 -9.86 -5.31 1.95
CA ILE A 430 -9.80 -5.89 0.59
C ILE A 430 -10.75 -5.14 -0.36
N LEU A 431 -12.00 -4.91 0.05
CA LEU A 431 -12.98 -4.20 -0.78
C LEU A 431 -12.54 -2.76 -1.06
N THR A 432 -11.98 -2.07 -0.06
CA THR A 432 -11.40 -0.73 -0.23
C THR A 432 -10.28 -0.75 -1.27
N PHE A 433 -9.36 -1.72 -1.17
CA PHE A 433 -8.30 -1.89 -2.16
C PHE A 433 -8.85 -2.14 -3.57
N VAL A 434 -9.83 -3.02 -3.73
CA VAL A 434 -10.45 -3.32 -5.04
C VAL A 434 -11.08 -2.06 -5.64
N VAL A 435 -11.87 -1.31 -4.86
CA VAL A 435 -12.48 -0.05 -5.31
C VAL A 435 -11.40 0.94 -5.77
N LEU A 436 -10.36 1.14 -4.95
CA LEU A 436 -9.26 2.05 -5.27
C LEU A 436 -8.48 1.60 -6.52
N ALA A 437 -8.19 0.31 -6.64
CA ALA A 437 -7.48 -0.24 -7.79
C ALA A 437 -8.27 -0.01 -9.08
N VAL A 438 -9.57 -0.30 -9.08
CA VAL A 438 -10.45 -0.10 -10.23
C VAL A 438 -10.52 1.39 -10.61
N VAL A 439 -10.81 2.27 -9.66
CA VAL A 439 -10.90 3.73 -9.91
C VAL A 439 -9.57 4.27 -10.41
N SER A 440 -8.46 3.91 -9.77
CA SER A 440 -7.12 4.39 -10.15
C SER A 440 -6.71 3.90 -11.53
N LEU A 441 -6.96 2.63 -11.87
CA LEU A 441 -6.64 2.08 -13.19
C LEU A 441 -7.47 2.73 -14.30
N ILE A 442 -8.78 2.90 -14.09
CA ILE A 442 -9.66 3.56 -15.07
C ILE A 442 -9.21 5.02 -15.28
N THR A 443 -8.95 5.74 -14.19
CA THR A 443 -8.52 7.13 -14.24
C THR A 443 -7.16 7.25 -14.92
N TYR A 444 -6.17 6.42 -14.52
CA TYR A 444 -4.82 6.44 -15.09
C TYR A 444 -4.82 6.19 -16.60
N ARG A 445 -5.54 5.18 -17.08
CA ARG A 445 -5.67 4.89 -18.53
C ARG A 445 -6.27 6.04 -19.33
N ASN A 446 -7.06 6.91 -18.69
CA ASN A 446 -7.68 8.06 -19.33
C ASN A 446 -6.84 9.35 -19.23
N THR A 447 -5.72 9.34 -18.47
CA THR A 447 -4.83 10.51 -18.38
C THR A 447 -4.05 10.72 -19.70
N GLY A 448 -3.78 11.98 -20.02
CA GLY A 448 -2.91 12.35 -21.14
C GLY A 448 -1.49 11.78 -20.99
N SER A 449 -0.99 11.70 -19.75
CA SER A 449 0.32 11.13 -19.43
C SER A 449 0.46 9.66 -19.82
N TYR A 450 -0.62 8.87 -19.76
CA TYR A 450 -0.61 7.47 -20.22
C TYR A 450 -0.69 7.37 -21.74
N LYS A 451 -1.48 8.25 -22.39
CA LYS A 451 -1.72 8.20 -23.84
C LYS A 451 -0.53 8.71 -24.66
N ASN A 452 0.26 9.60 -24.10
CA ASN A 452 1.39 10.25 -24.75
C ASN A 452 2.70 10.00 -23.98
N GLU A 453 3.06 8.74 -23.74
CA GLU A 453 4.34 8.37 -23.10
C GLU A 453 5.56 8.94 -23.88
N GLU A 454 5.42 9.20 -25.19
CA GLU A 454 6.46 9.76 -26.05
C GLU A 454 6.35 11.29 -26.24
N GLY A 455 5.37 11.95 -25.62
CA GLY A 455 5.05 13.38 -25.88
C GLY A 455 5.98 14.41 -25.25
N PHE A 456 7.10 13.99 -24.66
CA PHE A 456 8.12 14.86 -24.05
C PHE A 456 9.55 14.55 -24.51
N GLN A 457 9.71 13.96 -25.69
CA GLN A 457 11.04 13.89 -26.35
C GLN A 457 11.18 14.98 -27.36
#